data_cd1cc60bdfffa0525446ca89e1dc9ba2
#
_entry.id   cd1cc60bdfffa0525446ca89e1dc9ba2
#
_cell.length_a   1.000
_cell.length_b   1.000
_cell.length_c   1.000
_cell.angle_alpha   90.00
_cell.angle_beta   90.00
_cell.angle_gamma   90.00
#
_symmetry.space_group_name_H-M   'P 1'
#
loop_
_entity.id
_entity.type
_entity.pdbx_description
1 polymer ?
#
loop_
_entity_poly.entity_id
_entity_poly.type
_entity_poly.pdbx_seq_one_letter_code
_entity_poly.pdbx_strand_id
1 'polypeptide(L)'
;MTNKEKALELIGTFVSGDSVKAKKLLAKDYIQHNLAYGTGADAFIGAVEYLASSPVKTTVNNIRAFEDGDKVFLHTVYNFAGTGEQVAFDIFRFDADGKIAEHWDNLAAKAEVNPSGHTQIDGTLEKKNVDREETRKVVSEFVGDVLRGENLDKFASYFDGDNYIQHNTAIADGVSGVGAALEAMAKQGIQMIYNKTHFVLADGDYALAVSEGSFAGAATTFYDLFRVENGKIAEHWDVMETLADKATWQNQNGKF
;
A
#
# COMPACT_ATOMS: atom_id res chain seq x y z
N MET A 1 -18.72 -14.95 5.51
CA MET A 1 -17.38 -14.37 5.30
C MET A 1 -17.52 -12.93 4.86
N THR A 2 -16.89 -12.01 5.55
CA THR A 2 -16.76 -10.60 5.16
C THR A 2 -15.82 -10.48 3.97
N ASN A 3 -15.80 -9.33 3.30
CA ASN A 3 -14.85 -9.09 2.21
C ASN A 3 -13.40 -9.15 2.71
N LYS A 4 -13.14 -8.63 3.91
CA LYS A 4 -11.85 -8.71 4.60
C LYS A 4 -11.38 -10.16 4.80
N GLU A 5 -12.25 -11.03 5.31
CA GLU A 5 -11.93 -12.46 5.46
C GLU A 5 -11.62 -13.13 4.12
N LYS A 6 -12.37 -12.79 3.05
CA LYS A 6 -12.12 -13.33 1.71
C LYS A 6 -10.77 -12.88 1.13
N ALA A 7 -10.42 -11.58 1.30
CA ALA A 7 -9.12 -11.07 0.86
C ALA A 7 -7.96 -11.77 1.58
N LEU A 8 -8.05 -11.91 2.90
CA LEU A 8 -7.07 -12.65 3.71
C LEU A 8 -6.97 -14.13 3.31
N GLU A 9 -8.11 -14.78 3.04
CA GLU A 9 -8.10 -16.15 2.53
C GLU A 9 -7.46 -16.26 1.15
N LEU A 10 -7.70 -15.27 0.25
CA LEU A 10 -7.09 -15.29 -1.07
C LEU A 10 -5.56 -15.22 -0.98
N ILE A 11 -5.00 -14.26 -0.24
CA ILE A 11 -3.54 -14.19 -0.07
C ILE A 11 -2.98 -15.41 0.68
N GLY A 12 -3.76 -16.00 1.58
CA GLY A 12 -3.43 -17.25 2.28
C GLY A 12 -3.27 -18.44 1.34
N THR A 13 -3.85 -18.39 0.13
CA THR A 13 -3.67 -19.46 -0.87
C THR A 13 -2.24 -19.55 -1.40
N PHE A 14 -1.46 -18.48 -1.36
CA PHE A 14 -0.03 -18.50 -1.69
C PHE A 14 0.78 -19.38 -0.73
N VAL A 15 0.32 -19.51 0.52
CA VAL A 15 0.94 -20.40 1.52
C VAL A 15 0.41 -21.81 1.42
N SER A 16 -0.91 -21.96 1.31
CA SER A 16 -1.57 -23.29 1.33
C SER A 16 -1.47 -24.05 0.00
N GLY A 17 -1.30 -23.32 -1.11
CA GLY A 17 -1.39 -23.91 -2.45
C GLY A 17 -2.81 -24.28 -2.88
N ASP A 18 -3.84 -23.83 -2.17
CA ASP A 18 -5.24 -24.18 -2.44
C ASP A 18 -5.80 -23.39 -3.64
N SER A 19 -5.47 -23.84 -4.84
CA SER A 19 -5.94 -23.24 -6.10
C SER A 19 -7.45 -23.35 -6.28
N VAL A 20 -8.10 -24.36 -5.69
CA VAL A 20 -9.56 -24.51 -5.72
C VAL A 20 -10.24 -23.43 -4.90
N LYS A 21 -9.69 -23.11 -3.74
CA LYS A 21 -10.17 -21.99 -2.90
C LYS A 21 -9.96 -20.66 -3.61
N ALA A 22 -8.77 -20.41 -4.17
CA ALA A 22 -8.51 -19.19 -4.94
C ALA A 22 -9.55 -19.01 -6.06
N LYS A 23 -9.82 -20.06 -6.84
CA LYS A 23 -10.83 -20.03 -7.91
C LYS A 23 -12.23 -19.69 -7.41
N LYS A 24 -12.61 -20.13 -6.21
CA LYS A 24 -13.93 -19.82 -5.61
C LYS A 24 -14.06 -18.37 -5.16
N LEU A 25 -12.95 -17.73 -4.79
CA LEU A 25 -12.92 -16.35 -4.30
C LEU A 25 -12.88 -15.32 -5.43
N LEU A 26 -12.24 -15.66 -6.56
CA LEU A 26 -12.05 -14.77 -7.69
C LEU A 26 -13.27 -14.69 -8.59
N ALA A 27 -13.52 -13.51 -9.17
CA ALA A 27 -14.39 -13.32 -10.31
C ALA A 27 -13.76 -13.96 -11.56
N LYS A 28 -14.58 -14.37 -12.52
CA LYS A 28 -14.11 -15.00 -13.76
C LYS A 28 -13.24 -14.04 -14.59
N ASP A 29 -13.61 -12.77 -14.60
CA ASP A 29 -12.99 -11.66 -15.32
C ASP A 29 -12.10 -10.80 -14.40
N TYR A 30 -11.47 -11.44 -13.41
CA TYR A 30 -10.55 -10.78 -12.46
C TYR A 30 -9.46 -9.98 -13.17
N ILE A 31 -9.30 -8.73 -12.76
CA ILE A 31 -8.34 -7.77 -13.32
C ILE A 31 -7.14 -7.62 -12.38
N GLN A 32 -5.93 -7.78 -12.92
CA GLN A 32 -4.68 -7.60 -12.19
C GLN A 32 -3.98 -6.31 -12.63
N HIS A 33 -3.60 -5.46 -11.65
CA HIS A 33 -2.84 -4.23 -11.89
C HIS A 33 -1.37 -4.33 -11.45
N ASN A 34 -0.94 -5.46 -10.86
CA ASN A 34 0.49 -5.73 -10.76
C ASN A 34 1.02 -6.11 -12.14
N LEU A 35 1.88 -5.25 -12.67
CA LEU A 35 2.36 -5.36 -14.06
C LEU A 35 3.35 -6.51 -14.29
N ALA A 36 3.89 -7.09 -13.21
CA ALA A 36 4.78 -8.25 -13.27
C ALA A 36 4.03 -9.58 -13.46
N TYR A 37 2.69 -9.58 -13.35
CA TYR A 37 1.87 -10.79 -13.42
C TYR A 37 0.81 -10.70 -14.51
N GLY A 38 0.39 -11.89 -15.02
CA GLY A 38 -0.73 -11.98 -15.96
C GLY A 38 -2.06 -11.59 -15.31
N THR A 39 -3.04 -11.21 -16.13
CA THR A 39 -4.41 -10.90 -15.70
C THR A 39 -5.34 -12.11 -15.82
N GLY A 40 -6.47 -12.05 -15.13
CA GLY A 40 -7.48 -13.10 -15.09
C GLY A 40 -7.27 -14.12 -13.96
N ALA A 41 -8.37 -14.78 -13.58
CA ALA A 41 -8.36 -15.74 -12.49
C ALA A 41 -7.38 -16.91 -12.72
N ASP A 42 -7.23 -17.37 -13.95
CA ASP A 42 -6.34 -18.49 -14.29
C ASP A 42 -4.85 -18.12 -14.08
N ALA A 43 -4.47 -16.86 -14.33
CA ALA A 43 -3.11 -16.39 -14.06
C ALA A 43 -2.81 -16.36 -12.55
N PHE A 44 -3.76 -15.92 -11.73
CA PHE A 44 -3.63 -15.96 -10.26
C PHE A 44 -3.52 -17.40 -9.76
N ILE A 45 -4.38 -18.29 -10.25
CA ILE A 45 -4.36 -19.72 -9.91
C ILE A 45 -3.01 -20.35 -10.27
N GLY A 46 -2.49 -20.06 -11.47
CA GLY A 46 -1.16 -20.50 -11.89
C GLY A 46 -0.04 -20.03 -10.96
N ALA A 47 -0.12 -18.80 -10.43
CA ALA A 47 0.83 -18.29 -9.44
C ALA A 47 0.74 -19.06 -8.11
N VAL A 48 -0.47 -19.37 -7.63
CA VAL A 48 -0.67 -20.19 -6.42
C VAL A 48 -0.04 -21.57 -6.59
N GLU A 49 -0.28 -22.25 -7.73
CA GLU A 49 0.25 -23.58 -8.03
C GLU A 49 1.79 -23.57 -8.18
N TYR A 50 2.32 -22.54 -8.84
CA TYR A 50 3.76 -22.34 -8.97
C TYR A 50 4.44 -22.20 -7.60
N LEU A 51 3.92 -21.33 -6.72
CA LEU A 51 4.46 -21.13 -5.38
C LEU A 51 4.34 -22.38 -4.51
N ALA A 52 3.24 -23.15 -4.63
CA ALA A 52 3.06 -24.41 -3.93
C ALA A 52 4.09 -25.47 -4.34
N SER A 53 4.53 -25.47 -5.60
CA SER A 53 5.52 -26.39 -6.14
C SER A 53 6.96 -26.03 -5.74
N SER A 54 7.19 -24.82 -5.24
CA SER A 54 8.53 -24.36 -4.84
C SER A 54 9.08 -25.17 -3.67
N PRO A 55 10.38 -25.55 -3.69
CA PRO A 55 11.03 -26.21 -2.56
C PRO A 55 11.12 -25.31 -1.32
N VAL A 56 11.21 -23.99 -1.51
CA VAL A 56 11.14 -23.01 -0.43
C VAL A 56 9.72 -22.47 -0.32
N LYS A 57 9.14 -22.58 0.86
CA LYS A 57 7.74 -22.19 1.07
C LYS A 57 7.57 -20.68 1.14
N THR A 58 6.49 -20.22 0.52
CA THR A 58 6.01 -18.84 0.65
C THR A 58 5.51 -18.60 2.07
N THR A 59 5.78 -17.41 2.60
CA THR A 59 5.15 -16.92 3.83
C THR A 59 4.36 -15.65 3.55
N VAL A 60 3.25 -15.50 4.26
CA VAL A 60 2.36 -14.33 4.22
C VAL A 60 2.05 -13.95 5.66
N ASN A 61 2.39 -12.73 6.02
CA ASN A 61 2.11 -12.16 7.35
C ASN A 61 1.33 -10.86 7.17
N ASN A 62 0.01 -10.91 7.30
CA ASN A 62 -0.82 -9.71 7.28
C ASN A 62 -0.70 -8.95 8.60
N ILE A 63 -0.36 -7.68 8.53
CA ILE A 63 -0.15 -6.79 9.67
C ILE A 63 -1.43 -6.02 9.98
N ARG A 64 -2.06 -5.43 8.95
CA ARG A 64 -3.29 -4.64 9.06
C ARG A 64 -4.23 -4.96 7.92
N ALA A 65 -5.54 -4.96 8.21
CA ALA A 65 -6.58 -5.20 7.22
C ALA A 65 -7.75 -4.24 7.43
N PHE A 66 -8.13 -3.53 6.38
CA PHE A 66 -9.13 -2.48 6.38
C PHE A 66 -10.18 -2.71 5.29
N GLU A 67 -11.37 -2.13 5.46
CA GLU A 67 -12.48 -2.27 4.51
C GLU A 67 -13.18 -0.93 4.29
N ASP A 68 -13.31 -0.54 3.02
CA ASP A 68 -13.98 0.68 2.58
C ASP A 68 -14.92 0.40 1.41
N GLY A 69 -16.21 0.26 1.72
CA GLY A 69 -17.23 -0.05 0.72
C GLY A 69 -17.01 -1.40 0.06
N ASP A 70 -16.78 -1.38 -1.25
CA ASP A 70 -16.49 -2.58 -2.05
C ASP A 70 -14.99 -2.94 -2.08
N LYS A 71 -14.16 -2.23 -1.34
CA LYS A 71 -12.70 -2.44 -1.33
C LYS A 71 -12.19 -2.88 0.04
N VAL A 72 -11.21 -3.76 -0.01
CA VAL A 72 -10.37 -4.16 1.15
C VAL A 72 -8.94 -3.75 0.84
N PHE A 73 -8.27 -3.13 1.79
CA PHE A 73 -6.85 -2.84 1.66
C PHE A 73 -6.06 -3.47 2.81
N LEU A 74 -4.93 -4.07 2.47
CA LEU A 74 -4.09 -4.86 3.36
C LEU A 74 -2.69 -4.28 3.43
N HIS A 75 -2.09 -4.34 4.61
CA HIS A 75 -0.66 -4.10 4.83
C HIS A 75 -0.03 -5.43 5.22
N THR A 76 0.83 -5.97 4.36
CA THR A 76 1.26 -7.37 4.42
C THR A 76 2.76 -7.50 4.19
N VAL A 77 3.38 -8.49 4.81
CA VAL A 77 4.74 -8.95 4.47
C VAL A 77 4.64 -10.28 3.76
N TYR A 78 5.22 -10.32 2.56
CA TYR A 78 5.35 -11.53 1.75
C TYR A 78 6.81 -11.98 1.69
N ASN A 79 7.02 -13.30 1.61
CA ASN A 79 8.28 -13.88 1.15
C ASN A 79 7.92 -15.00 0.16
N PHE A 80 7.85 -14.63 -1.10
CA PHE A 80 7.47 -15.57 -2.17
C PHE A 80 8.61 -16.53 -2.46
N ALA A 81 8.41 -17.82 -2.16
CA ALA A 81 9.38 -18.89 -2.45
C ALA A 81 10.83 -18.60 -1.99
N GLY A 82 10.98 -17.83 -0.90
CA GLY A 82 12.28 -17.51 -0.31
C GLY A 82 13.09 -16.43 -1.06
N THR A 83 12.44 -15.61 -1.90
CA THR A 83 13.12 -14.54 -2.66
C THR A 83 13.50 -13.32 -1.81
N GLY A 84 13.10 -13.28 -0.53
CA GLY A 84 13.29 -12.19 0.41
C GLY A 84 11.97 -11.59 0.86
N GLU A 85 11.97 -10.98 2.05
CA GLU A 85 10.78 -10.31 2.57
C GLU A 85 10.49 -9.02 1.81
N GLN A 86 9.22 -8.85 1.44
CA GLN A 86 8.68 -7.64 0.80
C GLN A 86 7.51 -7.10 1.62
N VAL A 87 7.49 -5.80 1.86
CA VAL A 87 6.34 -5.11 2.43
C VAL A 87 5.43 -4.66 1.29
N ALA A 88 4.14 -4.89 1.45
CA ALA A 88 3.14 -4.58 0.43
C ALA A 88 1.93 -3.87 1.02
N PHE A 89 1.33 -3.02 0.18
CA PHE A 89 -0.07 -2.65 0.28
C PHE A 89 -0.82 -3.27 -0.89
N ASP A 90 -1.87 -4.05 -0.58
CA ASP A 90 -2.78 -4.66 -1.55
C ASP A 90 -4.15 -4.00 -1.47
N ILE A 91 -4.81 -3.80 -2.59
CA ILE A 91 -6.21 -3.37 -2.66
C ILE A 91 -6.98 -4.39 -3.48
N PHE A 92 -8.06 -4.92 -2.91
CA PHE A 92 -8.99 -5.84 -3.57
C PHE A 92 -10.35 -5.18 -3.71
N ARG A 93 -10.92 -5.16 -4.92
CA ARG A 93 -12.31 -4.74 -5.15
C ARG A 93 -13.19 -5.96 -5.33
N PHE A 94 -14.35 -5.90 -4.71
CA PHE A 94 -15.38 -6.94 -4.76
C PHE A 94 -16.51 -6.55 -5.71
N ASP A 95 -17.01 -7.51 -6.47
CA ASP A 95 -18.20 -7.34 -7.28
C ASP A 95 -19.50 -7.54 -6.46
N ALA A 96 -20.66 -7.39 -7.13
CA ALA A 96 -21.97 -7.53 -6.50
C ALA A 96 -22.26 -8.96 -6.00
N ASP A 97 -21.60 -9.98 -6.55
CA ASP A 97 -21.69 -11.38 -6.11
C ASP A 97 -20.72 -11.68 -4.94
N GLY A 98 -19.97 -10.68 -4.50
CA GLY A 98 -18.97 -10.78 -3.43
C GLY A 98 -17.76 -11.59 -3.82
N LYS A 99 -17.39 -11.56 -5.11
CA LYS A 99 -16.14 -12.11 -5.64
C LYS A 99 -15.10 -11.01 -5.75
N ILE A 100 -13.82 -11.39 -5.62
CA ILE A 100 -12.70 -10.50 -5.85
C ILE A 100 -12.54 -10.31 -7.36
N ALA A 101 -12.85 -9.10 -7.83
CA ALA A 101 -12.91 -8.78 -9.25
C ALA A 101 -11.69 -7.99 -9.73
N GLU A 102 -10.93 -7.37 -8.83
CA GLU A 102 -9.82 -6.51 -9.23
C GLU A 102 -8.80 -6.35 -8.09
N HIS A 103 -7.53 -6.20 -8.45
CA HIS A 103 -6.43 -6.09 -7.50
C HIS A 103 -5.39 -5.07 -7.95
N TRP A 104 -5.00 -4.21 -7.03
CA TRP A 104 -3.85 -3.30 -7.13
C TRP A 104 -2.90 -3.54 -5.97
N ASP A 105 -1.63 -3.32 -6.18
CA ASP A 105 -0.62 -3.43 -5.12
C ASP A 105 0.58 -2.51 -5.36
N ASN A 106 1.35 -2.30 -4.31
CA ASN A 106 2.75 -1.90 -4.35
C ASN A 106 3.54 -2.84 -3.46
N LEU A 107 4.71 -3.25 -3.90
CA LEU A 107 5.65 -4.07 -3.13
C LEU A 107 7.04 -3.43 -3.14
N ALA A 108 7.70 -3.45 -1.99
CA ALA A 108 9.10 -3.07 -1.86
C ALA A 108 9.84 -4.06 -0.96
N ALA A 109 11.14 -4.23 -1.19
CA ALA A 109 11.97 -5.02 -0.29
C ALA A 109 11.88 -4.46 1.13
N LYS A 110 11.67 -5.35 2.11
CA LYS A 110 11.67 -4.95 3.53
C LYS A 110 13.06 -4.47 3.91
N ALA A 111 13.12 -3.25 4.43
CA ALA A 111 14.36 -2.62 4.86
C ALA A 111 14.61 -2.85 6.36
N GLU A 112 15.81 -2.46 6.80
CA GLU A 112 16.17 -2.30 8.20
C GLU A 112 15.36 -1.16 8.84
N VAL A 113 15.56 -0.93 10.14
CA VAL A 113 14.91 0.18 10.84
C VAL A 113 15.29 1.54 10.24
N ASN A 114 14.37 2.48 10.31
CA ASN A 114 14.59 3.86 9.91
C ASN A 114 15.45 4.63 10.95
N PRO A 115 15.78 5.91 10.71
CA PRO A 115 16.61 6.68 11.64
C PRO A 115 16.05 6.83 13.05
N SER A 116 14.73 6.66 13.26
CA SER A 116 14.08 6.66 14.59
C SER A 116 13.94 5.27 15.21
N GLY A 117 14.38 4.21 14.53
CA GLY A 117 14.33 2.83 15.01
C GLY A 117 13.04 2.10 14.70
N HIS A 118 12.16 2.68 13.88
CA HIS A 118 10.92 2.05 13.42
C HIS A 118 11.14 1.19 12.18
N THR A 119 10.35 0.11 12.07
CA THR A 119 10.25 -0.70 10.86
C THR A 119 9.08 -0.23 9.99
N GLN A 120 9.03 -0.71 8.75
CA GLN A 120 7.91 -0.45 7.84
C GLN A 120 6.57 -1.07 8.30
N ILE A 121 6.54 -1.87 9.36
CA ILE A 121 5.39 -2.67 9.76
C ILE A 121 4.98 -2.55 11.23
N ASP A 122 5.82 -1.98 12.10
CA ASP A 122 5.47 -1.77 13.50
C ASP A 122 4.51 -0.57 13.70
N GLY A 123 4.43 -0.03 14.89
CA GLY A 123 3.53 1.07 15.23
C GLY A 123 2.13 0.62 15.60
N THR A 124 1.17 1.53 15.49
CA THR A 124 -0.20 1.31 15.95
C THR A 124 -0.91 0.23 15.11
N LEU A 125 -1.43 -0.80 15.79
CA LEU A 125 -2.20 -1.89 15.16
C LEU A 125 -3.70 -1.72 15.36
N GLU A 126 -4.10 -1.13 16.49
CA GLU A 126 -5.51 -0.97 16.84
C GLU A 126 -6.15 0.15 16.01
N LYS A 127 -7.25 -0.18 15.35
CA LYS A 127 -8.09 0.77 14.62
C LYS A 127 -9.15 1.33 15.55
N LYS A 128 -9.24 2.65 15.64
CA LYS A 128 -10.34 3.34 16.33
C LYS A 128 -11.57 3.43 15.43
N ASN A 129 -12.74 3.18 15.99
CA ASN A 129 -14.00 3.30 15.26
C ASN A 129 -14.49 4.76 15.30
N VAL A 130 -13.91 5.60 14.46
CA VAL A 130 -14.28 7.00 14.23
C VAL A 130 -14.91 7.16 12.85
N ASP A 131 -15.46 8.33 12.55
CA ASP A 131 -16.01 8.61 11.23
C ASP A 131 -14.88 8.61 10.19
N ARG A 132 -14.89 7.59 9.34
CA ARG A 132 -13.89 7.42 8.27
C ARG A 132 -13.90 8.54 7.23
N GLU A 133 -15.04 9.24 7.05
CA GLU A 133 -15.11 10.35 6.09
C GLU A 133 -14.34 11.57 6.59
N GLU A 134 -14.27 11.79 7.91
CA GLU A 134 -13.39 12.80 8.48
C GLU A 134 -11.91 12.43 8.27
N THR A 135 -11.55 11.16 8.49
CA THR A 135 -10.19 10.65 8.22
C THR A 135 -9.84 10.79 6.73
N ARG A 136 -10.73 10.34 5.84
CA ARG A 136 -10.57 10.48 4.39
C ARG A 136 -10.34 11.92 3.97
N LYS A 137 -11.14 12.84 4.53
CA LYS A 137 -11.03 14.27 4.24
C LYS A 137 -9.66 14.81 4.62
N VAL A 138 -9.22 14.58 5.87
CA VAL A 138 -7.90 15.06 6.35
C VAL A 138 -6.78 14.54 5.44
N VAL A 139 -6.78 13.25 5.11
CA VAL A 139 -5.73 12.66 4.26
C VAL A 139 -5.83 13.16 2.82
N SER A 140 -7.03 13.29 2.25
CA SER A 140 -7.20 13.82 0.89
C SER A 140 -6.72 15.26 0.77
N GLU A 141 -7.03 16.09 1.75
CA GLU A 141 -6.57 17.49 1.81
C GLU A 141 -5.04 17.54 1.97
N PHE A 142 -4.46 16.73 2.86
CA PHE A 142 -3.01 16.66 3.04
C PHE A 142 -2.29 16.23 1.76
N VAL A 143 -2.78 15.19 1.09
CA VAL A 143 -2.20 14.71 -0.17
C VAL A 143 -2.25 15.80 -1.25
N GLY A 144 -3.37 16.53 -1.35
CA GLY A 144 -3.51 17.65 -2.29
C GLY A 144 -2.59 18.82 -1.93
N ASP A 145 -2.77 19.36 -0.73
CA ASP A 145 -2.08 20.56 -0.28
C ASP A 145 -0.56 20.36 -0.18
N VAL A 146 -0.13 19.20 0.31
CA VAL A 146 1.27 18.96 0.69
C VAL A 146 2.00 18.05 -0.31
N LEU A 147 1.51 16.82 -0.53
CA LEU A 147 2.25 15.86 -1.37
C LEU A 147 2.24 16.27 -2.84
N ARG A 148 1.12 16.78 -3.36
CA ARG A 148 1.06 17.37 -4.70
C ARG A 148 1.51 18.82 -4.76
N GLY A 149 1.73 19.47 -3.61
CA GLY A 149 2.28 20.82 -3.52
C GLY A 149 1.29 21.93 -3.85
N GLU A 150 -0.02 21.70 -3.77
CA GLU A 150 -1.04 22.69 -4.11
C GLU A 150 -1.08 23.86 -3.11
N ASN A 151 -0.72 23.60 -1.83
CA ASN A 151 -0.74 24.61 -0.76
C ASN A 151 0.22 24.26 0.38
N LEU A 152 1.52 24.34 0.13
CA LEU A 152 2.57 23.94 1.09
C LEU A 152 2.58 24.74 2.40
N ASP A 153 2.01 25.95 2.41
CA ASP A 153 1.91 26.77 3.63
C ASP A 153 1.06 26.10 4.72
N LYS A 154 0.19 25.17 4.35
CA LYS A 154 -0.62 24.39 5.29
C LYS A 154 0.13 23.22 5.93
N PHE A 155 1.33 22.88 5.49
CA PHE A 155 2.05 21.66 5.92
C PHE A 155 1.99 21.47 7.44
N ALA A 156 2.44 22.43 8.23
CA ALA A 156 2.47 22.31 9.68
C ALA A 156 1.07 22.17 10.32
N SER A 157 0.03 22.63 9.65
CA SER A 157 -1.33 22.59 10.18
C SER A 157 -1.93 21.17 10.23
N TYR A 158 -1.38 20.25 9.49
CA TYR A 158 -1.82 18.85 9.47
C TYR A 158 -1.33 18.02 10.65
N PHE A 159 -0.38 18.52 11.45
CA PHE A 159 0.26 17.81 12.54
C PHE A 159 -0.01 18.45 13.90
N ASP A 160 0.16 17.68 14.97
CA ASP A 160 0.17 18.17 16.36
C ASP A 160 1.62 18.49 16.77
N GLY A 161 2.09 19.65 16.38
CA GLY A 161 3.48 20.06 16.58
C GLY A 161 4.44 19.09 15.87
N ASP A 162 5.38 18.52 16.62
CA ASP A 162 6.34 17.53 16.12
C ASP A 162 5.94 16.08 16.44
N ASN A 163 4.72 15.87 16.97
CA ASN A 163 4.20 14.53 17.31
C ASN A 163 3.72 13.79 16.05
N TYR A 164 4.66 13.14 15.38
CA TYR A 164 4.40 12.39 14.15
C TYR A 164 5.35 11.21 14.06
N ILE A 165 4.78 10.00 13.98
CA ILE A 165 5.54 8.75 13.89
C ILE A 165 5.71 8.38 12.41
N GLN A 166 6.94 8.12 12.01
CA GLN A 166 7.30 7.84 10.63
C GLN A 166 7.83 6.42 10.48
N HIS A 167 7.30 5.69 9.49
CA HIS A 167 7.76 4.34 9.14
C HIS A 167 8.41 4.26 7.75
N ASN A 168 8.54 5.38 7.04
CA ASN A 168 9.37 5.42 5.83
C ASN A 168 10.82 5.06 6.18
N THR A 169 11.46 4.28 5.33
CA THR A 169 12.77 3.68 5.59
C THR A 169 13.93 4.68 5.71
N ALA A 170 13.74 5.91 5.21
CA ALA A 170 14.78 6.94 5.16
C ALA A 170 14.48 8.18 6.00
N ILE A 171 13.28 8.27 6.61
CA ILE A 171 12.79 9.47 7.27
C ILE A 171 12.66 9.22 8.78
N ALA A 172 13.17 10.14 9.60
CA ALA A 172 12.98 10.12 11.05
C ALA A 172 11.59 10.64 11.46
N ASP A 173 11.20 10.37 12.71
CA ASP A 173 10.00 10.89 13.33
C ASP A 173 9.93 12.41 13.33
N GLY A 174 8.73 12.92 13.45
CA GLY A 174 8.42 14.32 13.58
C GLY A 174 8.35 15.06 12.24
N VAL A 175 7.68 16.19 12.26
CA VAL A 175 7.68 17.15 11.16
C VAL A 175 9.11 17.62 10.87
N SER A 176 9.92 17.73 11.93
CA SER A 176 11.37 18.02 11.86
C SER A 176 12.14 16.95 11.07
N GLY A 177 11.82 15.66 11.26
CA GLY A 177 12.43 14.55 10.50
C GLY A 177 12.09 14.60 9.01
N VAL A 178 10.83 14.90 8.68
CA VAL A 178 10.42 15.11 7.28
C VAL A 178 11.16 16.30 6.66
N GLY A 179 11.25 17.42 7.39
CA GLY A 179 11.99 18.60 6.92
C GLY A 179 13.46 18.31 6.64
N ALA A 180 14.13 17.58 7.53
CA ALA A 180 15.54 17.17 7.35
C ALA A 180 15.71 16.25 6.12
N ALA A 181 14.79 15.31 5.91
CA ALA A 181 14.82 14.43 4.74
C ALA A 181 14.63 15.19 3.42
N LEU A 182 13.66 16.11 3.37
CA LEU A 182 13.43 16.97 2.21
C LEU A 182 14.65 17.85 1.89
N GLU A 183 15.30 18.42 2.92
CA GLU A 183 16.52 19.20 2.74
C GLU A 183 17.68 18.35 2.21
N ALA A 184 17.83 17.10 2.72
CA ALA A 184 18.86 16.18 2.26
C ALA A 184 18.63 15.78 0.79
N MET A 185 17.39 15.49 0.39
CA MET A 185 17.04 15.21 -1.00
C MET A 185 17.33 16.41 -1.91
N ALA A 186 16.94 17.62 -1.49
CA ALA A 186 17.18 18.83 -2.27
C ALA A 186 18.70 19.07 -2.49
N LYS A 187 19.54 18.85 -1.48
CA LYS A 187 21.01 18.94 -1.61
C LYS A 187 21.60 17.93 -2.59
N GLN A 188 20.95 16.79 -2.77
CA GLN A 188 21.35 15.73 -3.72
C GLN A 188 20.68 15.89 -5.10
N GLY A 189 19.83 16.90 -5.28
CA GLY A 189 19.07 17.08 -6.52
C GLY A 189 18.00 16.02 -6.75
N ILE A 190 17.61 15.29 -5.70
CA ILE A 190 16.56 14.29 -5.75
C ILE A 190 15.19 14.98 -5.62
N GLN A 191 14.31 14.70 -6.56
CA GLN A 191 12.93 15.18 -6.55
C GLN A 191 11.97 14.01 -6.30
N MET A 192 10.97 14.25 -5.46
CA MET A 192 9.81 13.39 -5.25
C MET A 192 8.58 14.20 -5.68
N ILE A 193 7.88 13.71 -6.68
CA ILE A 193 6.76 14.42 -7.32
C ILE A 193 5.53 13.52 -7.31
N TYR A 194 4.45 14.01 -6.74
CA TYR A 194 3.11 13.40 -6.80
C TYR A 194 2.30 14.10 -7.87
N ASN A 195 1.96 13.40 -8.95
CA ASN A 195 1.22 13.97 -10.08
C ASN A 195 -0.29 13.85 -9.91
N LYS A 196 -0.75 12.68 -9.47
CA LYS A 196 -2.17 12.36 -9.37
C LYS A 196 -2.42 11.34 -8.25
N THR A 197 -3.53 11.52 -7.55
CA THR A 197 -4.05 10.55 -6.58
C THR A 197 -5.25 9.83 -7.20
N HIS A 198 -5.22 8.51 -7.17
CA HIS A 198 -6.26 7.63 -7.75
C HIS A 198 -7.29 7.21 -6.71
N PHE A 199 -6.83 6.88 -5.48
CA PHE A 199 -7.67 6.43 -4.38
C PHE A 199 -7.29 7.14 -3.09
N VAL A 200 -8.27 7.40 -2.24
CA VAL A 200 -8.10 7.59 -0.81
C VAL A 200 -9.15 6.71 -0.13
N LEU A 201 -8.71 5.55 0.35
CA LEU A 201 -9.56 4.56 1.02
C LEU A 201 -9.43 4.75 2.52
N ALA A 202 -10.54 4.70 3.27
CA ALA A 202 -10.52 4.95 4.70
C ALA A 202 -11.35 3.92 5.49
N ASP A 203 -10.84 3.53 6.65
CA ASP A 203 -11.53 2.68 7.62
C ASP A 203 -11.16 3.11 9.05
N GLY A 204 -12.13 3.69 9.77
CA GLY A 204 -11.89 4.30 11.08
C GLY A 204 -10.90 5.46 10.98
N ASP A 205 -9.85 5.40 11.81
CA ASP A 205 -8.79 6.42 11.88
C ASP A 205 -7.64 6.20 10.90
N TYR A 206 -7.74 5.22 9.99
CA TYR A 206 -6.75 4.96 8.94
C TYR A 206 -7.25 5.33 7.55
N ALA A 207 -6.35 5.87 6.71
CA ALA A 207 -6.61 6.05 5.29
C ALA A 207 -5.37 5.76 4.45
N LEU A 208 -5.57 5.04 3.34
CA LEU A 208 -4.56 4.72 2.33
C LEU A 208 -4.76 5.63 1.13
N ALA A 209 -3.77 6.47 0.83
CA ALA A 209 -3.70 7.23 -0.39
C ALA A 209 -2.84 6.50 -1.43
N VAL A 210 -3.34 6.42 -2.66
CA VAL A 210 -2.67 5.77 -3.79
C VAL A 210 -2.43 6.78 -4.87
N SER A 211 -1.17 7.06 -5.16
CA SER A 211 -0.78 8.12 -6.08
C SER A 211 0.26 7.64 -7.10
N GLU A 212 0.32 8.36 -8.21
CA GLU A 212 1.37 8.23 -9.23
C GLU A 212 2.21 9.49 -9.32
N GLY A 213 3.46 9.32 -9.71
CA GLY A 213 4.38 10.43 -9.89
C GLY A 213 5.77 9.99 -10.29
N SER A 214 6.79 10.61 -9.72
CA SER A 214 8.19 10.22 -9.94
C SER A 214 9.05 10.41 -8.69
N PHE A 215 10.04 9.56 -8.55
CA PHE A 215 11.09 9.67 -7.56
C PHE A 215 12.45 9.58 -8.25
N ALA A 216 13.33 10.54 -7.99
CA ALA A 216 14.66 10.65 -8.65
C ALA A 216 14.60 10.55 -10.19
N GLY A 217 13.52 11.06 -10.80
CA GLY A 217 13.28 11.04 -12.23
C GLY A 217 12.68 9.74 -12.79
N ALA A 218 12.52 8.70 -11.97
CA ALA A 218 11.86 7.45 -12.36
C ALA A 218 10.36 7.49 -12.07
N ALA A 219 9.52 6.97 -12.98
CA ALA A 219 8.09 6.83 -12.76
C ALA A 219 7.84 5.92 -11.54
N THR A 220 7.08 6.42 -10.58
CA THR A 220 6.91 5.79 -9.27
C THR A 220 5.46 5.84 -8.84
N THR A 221 5.01 4.77 -8.19
CA THR A 221 3.73 4.71 -7.51
C THR A 221 3.95 4.78 -6.01
N PHE A 222 3.08 5.52 -5.33
CA PHE A 222 3.16 5.80 -3.90
C PHE A 222 1.89 5.27 -3.24
N TYR A 223 2.05 4.37 -2.27
CA TYR A 223 0.98 3.90 -1.41
C TYR A 223 1.31 4.36 0.00
N ASP A 224 0.57 5.37 0.47
CA ASP A 224 0.79 6.09 1.73
C ASP A 224 -0.37 5.79 2.69
N LEU A 225 -0.10 5.03 3.76
CA LEU A 225 -1.05 4.77 4.83
C LEU A 225 -0.85 5.78 5.95
N PHE A 226 -1.91 6.49 6.29
CA PHE A 226 -1.91 7.45 7.39
C PHE A 226 -2.86 7.00 8.49
N ARG A 227 -2.47 7.26 9.75
CA ARG A 227 -3.38 7.26 10.89
C ARG A 227 -3.63 8.70 11.35
N VAL A 228 -4.90 9.01 11.53
CA VAL A 228 -5.37 10.34 11.95
C VAL A 228 -5.85 10.28 13.40
N GLU A 229 -5.39 11.21 14.21
CA GLU A 229 -5.80 11.36 15.59
C GLU A 229 -6.18 12.82 15.87
N ASN A 230 -7.39 13.03 16.41
CA ASN A 230 -7.91 14.38 16.70
C ASN A 230 -7.84 15.33 15.48
N GLY A 231 -8.10 14.82 14.29
CA GLY A 231 -8.06 15.60 13.04
C GLY A 231 -6.65 15.95 12.55
N LYS A 232 -5.61 15.30 13.09
CA LYS A 232 -4.20 15.49 12.72
C LYS A 232 -3.59 14.17 12.26
N ILE A 233 -2.63 14.24 11.35
CA ILE A 233 -1.85 13.09 10.93
C ILE A 233 -0.86 12.76 12.05
N ALA A 234 -1.00 11.57 12.63
CA ALA A 234 -0.22 11.12 13.77
C ALA A 234 0.83 10.07 13.40
N GLU A 235 0.62 9.31 12.31
CA GLU A 235 1.50 8.21 11.95
C GLU A 235 1.39 7.89 10.45
N HIS A 236 2.49 7.44 9.83
CA HIS A 236 2.59 7.20 8.40
C HIS A 236 3.45 5.98 8.08
N TRP A 237 2.97 5.16 7.18
CA TRP A 237 3.68 4.06 6.52
C TRP A 237 3.58 4.23 5.02
N ASP A 238 4.60 3.84 4.30
CA ASP A 238 4.55 3.89 2.83
C ASP A 238 5.21 2.67 2.17
N VAL A 239 4.80 2.44 0.94
CA VAL A 239 5.48 1.57 -0.01
C VAL A 239 5.56 2.30 -1.34
N MET A 240 6.78 2.61 -1.76
CA MET A 240 7.08 3.20 -3.05
C MET A 240 7.54 2.10 -4.01
N GLU A 241 7.01 2.10 -5.23
CA GLU A 241 7.41 1.15 -6.27
C GLU A 241 7.74 1.90 -7.56
N THR A 242 8.98 1.73 -8.02
CA THR A 242 9.38 2.22 -9.35
C THR A 242 8.75 1.35 -10.42
N LEU A 243 8.06 1.95 -11.38
CA LEU A 243 7.48 1.21 -12.49
C LEU A 243 8.57 0.61 -13.37
N ALA A 244 8.48 -0.70 -13.59
CA ALA A 244 9.36 -1.40 -14.51
C ALA A 244 9.12 -0.94 -15.96
N ASP A 245 10.12 -1.19 -16.83
CA ASP A 245 9.99 -0.90 -18.26
C ASP A 245 8.73 -1.57 -18.83
N LYS A 246 7.97 -0.81 -19.59
CA LYS A 246 6.72 -1.26 -20.24
C LYS A 246 6.90 -2.53 -21.08
N ALA A 247 8.07 -2.75 -21.63
CA ALA A 247 8.40 -3.95 -22.40
C ALA A 247 8.39 -5.24 -21.54
N THR A 248 8.47 -5.12 -20.20
CA THR A 248 8.46 -6.26 -19.26
C THR A 248 7.07 -6.57 -18.71
N TRP A 249 6.06 -5.75 -18.99
CA TRP A 249 4.72 -5.90 -18.44
C TRP A 249 4.04 -7.18 -18.94
N GLN A 250 3.47 -7.94 -18.01
CA GLN A 250 2.77 -9.19 -18.30
C GLN A 250 1.25 -9.00 -18.53
N ASN A 251 0.74 -7.78 -18.27
CA ASN A 251 -0.63 -7.38 -18.59
C ASN A 251 -0.65 -5.94 -19.10
N GLN A 252 -1.76 -5.51 -19.68
CA GLN A 252 -1.95 -4.16 -20.27
C GLN A 252 -3.05 -3.37 -19.55
N ASN A 253 -3.45 -3.76 -18.33
CA ASN A 253 -4.51 -3.08 -17.58
C ASN A 253 -4.07 -1.72 -17.03
N GLY A 254 -2.76 -1.47 -17.00
CA GLY A 254 -2.17 -0.32 -16.32
C GLY A 254 -1.99 -0.58 -14.82
N LYS A 255 -1.29 0.34 -14.14
CA LYS A 255 -1.04 0.23 -12.68
C LYS A 255 -2.23 0.71 -11.85
N PHE A 256 -3.21 1.44 -12.47
CA PHE A 256 -4.38 2.02 -11.80
C PHE A 256 -5.68 1.82 -12.59
#